data_67da2330d3846ea947f5e0c995dcbd81
#
_entry.id   67da2330d3846ea947f5e0c995dcbd81
#
_cell.length_a   1.000
_cell.length_b   1.000
_cell.length_c   1.000
_cell.angle_alpha   90.00
_cell.angle_beta   90.00
_cell.angle_gamma   90.00
#
_symmetry.space_group_name_H-M   'P 1'
#
loop_
_entity.id
_entity.type
_entity.pdbx_description
1 polymer ?
#
loop_
_entity_poly.entity_id
_entity_poly.type
_entity_poly.pdbx_seq_one_letter_code
_entity_poly.pdbx_strand_id
1 'polypeptide(L)'
;MNNSLEVNIFGRTLNIKSSEENIEYLMELADFVDKSMNDIAQHYGQDKPRDVIAILACLNIADNLKLEIANSKAGSDTLAALKESIASRSRELIRLIDAIEEK
;
A
#
# COMPACT_ATOMS: atom_id res chain seq x y z
N MET A 1 4.21 -30.42 -2.21
CA MET A 1 4.80 -29.86 -3.40
C MET A 1 5.11 -28.41 -3.28
N ASN A 2 6.25 -28.01 -3.76
CA ASN A 2 6.63 -26.61 -3.70
C ASN A 2 6.03 -25.86 -4.86
N ASN A 3 5.15 -24.98 -4.55
CA ASN A 3 4.59 -24.09 -5.54
C ASN A 3 5.22 -22.73 -5.40
N SER A 4 5.77 -22.24 -6.48
CA SER A 4 6.31 -20.90 -6.47
C SER A 4 5.57 -20.07 -7.49
N LEU A 5 5.39 -18.81 -7.14
CA LEU A 5 4.69 -17.86 -7.97
C LEU A 5 5.65 -16.76 -8.36
N GLU A 6 5.72 -16.51 -9.66
CA GLU A 6 6.52 -15.41 -10.14
C GLU A 6 5.64 -14.17 -10.26
N VAL A 7 6.01 -13.12 -9.56
CA VAL A 7 5.24 -11.89 -9.58
C VAL A 7 6.13 -10.74 -10.02
N ASN A 8 5.53 -9.77 -10.64
CA ASN A 8 6.24 -8.58 -11.08
C ASN A 8 5.68 -7.39 -10.32
N ILE A 9 6.51 -6.78 -9.48
CA ILE A 9 6.09 -5.65 -8.67
C ILE A 9 7.02 -4.49 -9.00
N PHE A 10 6.46 -3.46 -9.57
CA PHE A 10 7.17 -2.24 -9.91
C PHE A 10 8.43 -2.56 -10.73
N GLY A 11 8.25 -3.43 -11.72
CA GLY A 11 9.32 -3.80 -12.62
C GLY A 11 10.30 -4.83 -12.10
N ARG A 12 10.12 -5.33 -10.89
CA ARG A 12 10.99 -6.33 -10.31
C ARG A 12 10.28 -7.67 -10.25
N THR A 13 10.96 -8.70 -10.71
CA THR A 13 10.41 -10.04 -10.73
C THR A 13 10.87 -10.79 -9.48
N LEU A 14 9.90 -11.37 -8.77
CA LEU A 14 10.15 -12.11 -7.55
C LEU A 14 9.51 -13.47 -7.64
N ASN A 15 10.19 -14.47 -7.05
CA ASN A 15 9.64 -15.80 -6.91
C ASN A 15 9.24 -16.00 -5.46
N ILE A 16 7.97 -16.28 -5.25
CA ILE A 16 7.43 -16.44 -3.91
C ILE A 16 6.91 -17.86 -3.77
N LYS A 17 7.34 -18.55 -2.73
CA LYS A 17 6.84 -19.89 -2.45
C LYS A 17 5.54 -19.79 -1.70
N SER A 18 4.59 -20.60 -2.11
CA SER A 18 3.28 -20.57 -1.49
C SER A 18 2.61 -21.92 -1.68
N SER A 19 1.60 -22.18 -0.89
CA SER A 19 0.74 -23.33 -1.09
C SER A 19 -0.16 -23.07 -2.29
N GLU A 20 -0.63 -24.14 -2.90
CA GLU A 20 -1.50 -24.01 -4.06
C GLU A 20 -2.73 -23.18 -3.78
N GLU A 21 -3.22 -23.29 -2.57
CA GLU A 21 -4.48 -22.62 -2.22
C GLU A 21 -4.35 -21.12 -2.21
N ASN A 22 -3.14 -20.61 -2.03
CA ASN A 22 -2.96 -19.18 -1.84
C ASN A 22 -2.40 -18.47 -3.08
N ILE A 23 -2.20 -19.20 -4.17
CA ILE A 23 -1.53 -18.61 -5.33
C ILE A 23 -2.34 -17.46 -5.92
N GLU A 24 -3.64 -17.69 -6.11
CA GLU A 24 -4.49 -16.63 -6.67
C GLU A 24 -4.54 -15.43 -5.76
N TYR A 25 -4.62 -15.68 -4.48
CA TYR A 25 -4.66 -14.59 -3.51
C TYR A 25 -3.36 -13.81 -3.51
N LEU A 26 -2.24 -14.53 -3.60
CA LEU A 26 -0.94 -13.87 -3.68
C LEU A 26 -0.81 -13.02 -4.94
N MET A 27 -1.36 -13.50 -6.05
CA MET A 27 -1.34 -12.71 -7.27
C MET A 27 -2.11 -11.42 -7.10
N GLU A 28 -3.24 -11.48 -6.43
CA GLU A 28 -4.02 -10.28 -6.16
C GLU A 28 -3.27 -9.31 -5.27
N LEU A 29 -2.60 -9.83 -4.26
CA LEU A 29 -1.82 -8.98 -3.39
C LEU A 29 -0.67 -8.32 -4.12
N ALA A 30 0.02 -9.10 -4.94
CA ALA A 30 1.14 -8.56 -5.70
C ALA A 30 0.68 -7.47 -6.66
N ASP A 31 -0.46 -7.68 -7.30
CA ASP A 31 -1.02 -6.69 -8.20
C ASP A 31 -1.39 -5.43 -7.46
N PHE A 32 -1.94 -5.59 -6.28
CA PHE A 32 -2.31 -4.45 -5.45
C PHE A 32 -1.09 -3.62 -5.07
N VAL A 33 -0.02 -4.29 -4.66
CA VAL A 33 1.21 -3.59 -4.29
C VAL A 33 1.82 -2.91 -5.50
N ASP A 34 1.82 -3.60 -6.63
CA ASP A 34 2.35 -3.04 -7.87
C ASP A 34 1.62 -1.75 -8.23
N LYS A 35 0.32 -1.78 -8.18
CA LYS A 35 -0.47 -0.59 -8.50
C LYS A 35 -0.23 0.52 -7.49
N SER A 36 -0.12 0.17 -6.23
CA SER A 36 0.15 1.17 -5.19
C SER A 36 1.48 1.87 -5.44
N MET A 37 2.50 1.10 -5.79
CA MET A 37 3.80 1.70 -6.05
C MET A 37 3.78 2.58 -7.30
N ASN A 38 3.07 2.14 -8.34
CA ASN A 38 2.96 2.94 -9.55
C ASN A 38 2.20 4.23 -9.30
N ASP A 39 1.16 4.17 -8.49
CA ASP A 39 0.42 5.38 -8.14
C ASP A 39 1.30 6.38 -7.39
N ILE A 40 2.09 5.88 -6.45
CA ILE A 40 2.99 6.73 -5.70
C ILE A 40 4.01 7.36 -6.65
N ALA A 41 4.58 6.57 -7.55
CA ALA A 41 5.58 7.07 -8.47
C ALA A 41 5.00 8.15 -9.38
N GLN A 42 3.78 7.95 -9.86
CA GLN A 42 3.13 8.94 -10.71
C GLN A 42 2.88 10.24 -9.97
N HIS A 43 2.55 10.13 -8.70
CA HIS A 43 2.17 11.31 -7.91
C HIS A 43 3.39 12.11 -7.47
N TYR A 44 4.47 11.42 -7.10
CA TYR A 44 5.60 12.07 -6.45
C TYR A 44 6.88 12.05 -7.28
N GLY A 45 6.81 11.50 -8.50
CA GLY A 45 7.96 11.52 -9.39
C GLY A 45 8.60 10.16 -9.52
N GLN A 46 8.85 9.78 -10.77
CA GLN A 46 9.41 8.46 -11.05
C GLN A 46 10.92 8.44 -10.87
N ASP A 47 11.51 9.59 -10.58
CA ASP A 47 12.93 9.69 -10.31
C ASP A 47 13.28 9.30 -8.89
N LYS A 48 12.30 9.02 -8.05
CA LYS A 48 12.56 8.58 -6.69
C LYS A 48 13.14 7.18 -6.68
N PRO A 49 14.05 6.88 -5.74
CA PRO A 49 14.56 5.51 -5.62
C PRO A 49 13.44 4.52 -5.37
N ARG A 50 13.64 3.30 -5.86
CA ARG A 50 12.62 2.29 -5.75
C ARG A 50 12.27 1.96 -4.31
N ASP A 51 13.28 1.92 -3.44
CA ASP A 51 13.02 1.61 -2.04
C ASP A 51 12.20 2.70 -1.36
N VAL A 52 12.39 3.95 -1.74
CA VAL A 52 11.56 5.03 -1.21
C VAL A 52 10.13 4.86 -1.67
N ILE A 53 9.92 4.55 -2.95
CA ILE A 53 8.57 4.32 -3.46
C ILE A 53 7.92 3.16 -2.70
N ALA A 54 8.68 2.10 -2.44
CA ALA A 54 8.13 0.96 -1.72
C ALA A 54 7.73 1.33 -0.30
N ILE A 55 8.56 2.12 0.37
CA ILE A 55 8.26 2.54 1.73
C ILE A 55 7.01 3.39 1.76
N LEU A 56 6.88 4.31 0.81
CA LEU A 56 5.71 5.17 0.76
C LEU A 56 4.45 4.38 0.47
N ALA A 57 4.55 3.39 -0.42
CA ALA A 57 3.42 2.53 -0.70
C ALA A 57 3.02 1.73 0.54
N CYS A 58 4.00 1.24 1.29
CA CYS A 58 3.71 0.51 2.52
C CYS A 58 2.98 1.40 3.52
N LEU A 59 3.42 2.63 3.66
CA LEU A 59 2.77 3.55 4.57
C LEU A 59 1.33 3.82 4.16
N ASN A 60 1.11 3.97 2.87
CA ASN A 60 -0.23 4.22 2.38
C ASN A 60 -1.14 3.01 2.62
N ILE A 61 -0.62 1.81 2.35
CA ILE A 61 -1.39 0.60 2.55
C ILE A 61 -1.71 0.41 4.04
N ALA A 62 -0.73 0.63 4.88
CA ALA A 62 -0.92 0.49 6.33
C ALA A 62 -1.96 1.47 6.84
N ASP A 63 -1.93 2.70 6.32
CA ASP A 63 -2.89 3.70 6.73
C ASP A 63 -4.31 3.29 6.34
N ASN A 64 -4.47 2.80 5.12
CA ASN A 64 -5.77 2.34 4.66
C ASN A 64 -6.26 1.17 5.50
N LEU A 65 -5.36 0.27 5.87
CA LEU A 65 -5.73 -0.87 6.69
C LEU A 65 -6.24 -0.42 8.05
N LYS A 66 -5.55 0.53 8.65
CA LYS A 66 -5.95 1.02 9.96
C LYS A 66 -7.29 1.73 9.91
N LEU A 67 -7.53 2.47 8.83
CA LEU A 67 -8.82 3.12 8.65
C LEU A 67 -9.94 2.10 8.52
N GLU A 68 -9.67 1.04 7.79
CA GLU A 68 -10.66 0.00 7.61
C GLU A 68 -10.98 -0.71 8.91
N ILE A 69 -9.96 -0.97 9.71
CA ILE A 69 -10.16 -1.60 11.01
C ILE A 69 -10.98 -0.70 11.91
N ALA A 70 -10.65 0.58 11.94
CA ALA A 70 -11.38 1.53 12.77
C ALA A 70 -12.84 1.63 12.33
N ASN A 71 -13.06 1.67 11.02
CA ASN A 71 -14.41 1.73 10.48
C ASN A 71 -15.21 0.49 10.86
N SER A 72 -14.57 -0.66 10.77
CA SER A 72 -15.22 -1.92 11.10
C SER A 72 -15.64 -1.97 12.56
N LYS A 73 -14.81 -1.44 13.44
CA LYS A 73 -15.08 -1.45 14.87
C LYS A 73 -16.11 -0.40 15.30
N ALA A 74 -16.03 0.76 14.67
CA ALA A 74 -16.89 1.87 15.08
C ALA A 74 -18.31 1.73 14.59
N GLY A 75 -18.52 0.93 13.55
CA GLY A 75 -19.84 0.85 12.97
C GLY A 75 -20.10 2.02 12.04
N SER A 76 -21.34 2.20 11.69
CA SER A 76 -21.69 3.18 10.68
C SER A 76 -22.19 4.49 11.27
N ASP A 77 -22.24 4.62 12.56
CA ASP A 77 -22.85 5.78 13.19
C ASP A 77 -21.89 6.96 13.30
N THR A 78 -20.67 6.83 12.81
CA THR A 78 -19.69 7.89 12.93
C THR A 78 -19.16 8.30 11.57
N LEU A 79 -20.06 8.43 10.61
CA LEU A 79 -19.64 8.77 9.27
C LEU A 79 -18.89 10.09 9.22
N ALA A 80 -19.36 11.08 9.96
CA ALA A 80 -18.69 12.37 9.99
C ALA A 80 -17.31 12.27 10.60
N ALA A 81 -17.19 11.51 11.69
CA ALA A 81 -15.90 11.30 12.34
C ALA A 81 -14.96 10.55 11.44
N LEU A 82 -15.50 9.60 10.66
CA LEU A 82 -14.68 8.86 9.72
C LEU A 82 -14.13 9.76 8.63
N LYS A 83 -14.95 10.63 8.11
CA LYS A 83 -14.49 11.58 7.09
C LYS A 83 -13.37 12.46 7.63
N GLU A 84 -13.53 12.93 8.84
CA GLU A 84 -12.50 13.75 9.45
C GLU A 84 -11.22 12.97 9.68
N SER A 85 -11.36 11.71 10.08
CA SER A 85 -10.20 10.86 10.30
C SER A 85 -9.44 10.64 9.01
N ILE A 86 -10.14 10.41 7.91
CA ILE A 86 -9.50 10.20 6.61
C ILE A 86 -8.73 11.45 6.21
N ALA A 87 -9.33 12.61 6.35
CA ALA A 87 -8.67 13.86 5.96
C ALA A 87 -7.43 14.09 6.81
N SER A 88 -7.53 13.85 8.11
CA SER A 88 -6.41 14.06 9.01
C SER A 88 -5.25 13.12 8.68
N ARG A 89 -5.56 11.85 8.43
CA ARG A 89 -4.52 10.87 8.13
C ARG A 89 -3.87 11.15 6.80
N SER A 90 -4.64 11.58 5.82
CA SER A 90 -4.07 11.90 4.52
C SER A 90 -3.07 13.05 4.63
N ARG A 91 -3.40 14.06 5.42
CA ARG A 91 -2.48 15.18 5.62
C ARG A 91 -1.21 14.72 6.32
N GLU A 92 -1.37 13.85 7.30
CA GLU A 92 -0.22 13.36 8.06
C GLU A 92 0.70 12.53 7.17
N LEU A 93 0.11 11.70 6.32
CA LEU A 93 0.88 10.87 5.41
C LEU A 93 1.66 11.72 4.42
N ILE A 94 1.01 12.75 3.88
CA ILE A 94 1.67 13.65 2.94
C ILE A 94 2.85 14.34 3.62
N ARG A 95 2.69 14.73 4.87
CA ARG A 95 3.78 15.37 5.60
C ARG A 95 4.96 14.43 5.78
N LEU A 96 4.69 13.16 6.05
CA LEU A 96 5.74 12.17 6.18
C LEU A 96 6.48 11.99 4.86
N ILE A 97 5.75 11.96 3.77
CA ILE A 97 6.35 11.84 2.46
C ILE A 97 7.24 13.03 2.16
N ASP A 98 6.76 14.23 2.47
CA ASP A 98 7.54 15.43 2.23
C ASP A 98 8.82 15.42 3.06
N ALA A 99 8.74 14.95 4.28
CA ALA A 99 9.93 14.88 5.14
C ALA A 99 10.96 13.93 4.56
N ILE A 100 10.51 12.82 3.99
CA ILE A 100 11.42 11.87 3.36
C ILE A 100 12.07 12.48 2.13
N GLU A 101 11.28 13.22 1.36
CA GLU A 101 11.78 13.80 0.12
C GLU A 101 12.81 14.90 0.34
N GLU A 102 12.73 15.55 1.46
CA GLU A 102 13.66 16.64 1.74
C GLU A 102 15.07 16.15 2.00
N LYS A 103 15.22 14.87 2.18
CA LYS A 103 16.55 14.30 2.32
C LYS A 103 17.20 14.09 0.98
#